data_bcde3c2663655eda10e0a39c2ce7d1ed
#
_entry.id   bcde3c2663655eda10e0a39c2ce7d1ed
#
_cell.length_a   1.000
_cell.length_b   1.000
_cell.length_c   1.000
_cell.angle_alpha   90.00
_cell.angle_beta   90.00
_cell.angle_gamma   90.00
#
_symmetry.space_group_name_H-M   'P 1'
#
loop_
_entity.id
_entity.type
_entity.pdbx_description
1 polymer ?
#
loop_
_entity_poly.entity_id
_entity_poly.type
_entity_poly.pdbx_seq_one_letter_code
_entity_poly.pdbx_strand_id
1 'polypeptide(L)'
;MLPTTTNNQSQLFKVLSHPSRVAILNILRDGEHCVCHIEAYLGYRQAYISQQLAILREAGLIQDRRDGWNIYYRVIQPQIFILFDAAAAIYGGEDDTIAPSPRSICPCPHCAGKERKDITLVQK
;
A
#
# COMPACT_ATOMS: atom_id res chain seq x y z
N MET A 1 6.50 33.95 -5.81
CA MET A 1 6.29 32.95 -4.72
C MET A 1 5.00 32.19 -5.00
N LEU A 2 5.07 30.86 -5.02
CA LEU A 2 3.90 30.04 -5.34
C LEU A 2 2.96 29.94 -4.14
N PRO A 3 1.63 29.82 -4.38
CA PRO A 3 0.68 29.61 -3.29
C PRO A 3 0.99 28.35 -2.49
N THR A 4 0.65 28.37 -1.19
CA THR A 4 0.84 27.22 -0.29
C THR A 4 0.16 25.96 -0.83
N THR A 5 -1.03 26.11 -1.39
CA THR A 5 -1.78 24.99 -1.98
C THR A 5 -0.97 24.31 -3.10
N THR A 6 -0.37 25.09 -3.99
CA THR A 6 0.46 24.54 -5.07
C THR A 6 1.67 23.81 -4.51
N ASN A 7 2.31 24.35 -3.48
CA ASN A 7 3.45 23.70 -2.84
C ASN A 7 3.04 22.37 -2.20
N ASN A 8 1.91 22.34 -1.53
CA ASN A 8 1.40 21.11 -0.89
C ASN A 8 1.07 20.05 -1.94
N GLN A 9 0.46 20.45 -3.05
CA GLN A 9 0.17 19.53 -4.15
C GLN A 9 1.47 18.97 -4.73
N SER A 10 2.48 19.81 -4.95
CA SER A 10 3.78 19.37 -5.46
C SER A 10 4.47 18.40 -4.51
N GLN A 11 4.41 18.65 -3.22
CA GLN A 11 4.99 17.76 -2.21
C GLN A 11 4.30 16.40 -2.24
N LEU A 12 2.99 16.38 -2.34
CA LEU A 12 2.24 15.13 -2.46
C LEU A 12 2.66 14.35 -3.70
N PHE A 13 2.75 15.01 -4.85
CA PHE A 13 3.13 14.35 -6.09
C PHE A 13 4.57 13.84 -6.03
N LYS A 14 5.48 14.53 -5.35
CA LYS A 14 6.83 14.03 -5.12
C LYS A 14 6.83 12.72 -4.34
N VAL A 15 6.05 12.66 -3.27
CA VAL A 15 5.93 11.45 -2.46
C VAL A 15 5.38 10.30 -3.30
N LEU A 16 4.43 10.58 -4.18
CA LEU A 16 3.75 9.59 -5.01
C LEU A 16 4.50 9.25 -6.31
N SER A 17 5.60 9.92 -6.61
CA SER A 17 6.32 9.70 -7.87
C SER A 17 7.23 8.48 -7.87
N HIS A 18 6.99 7.54 -6.98
CA HIS A 18 7.72 6.28 -6.87
C HIS A 18 6.75 5.12 -7.01
N PRO A 19 6.94 4.23 -8.00
CA PRO A 19 6.01 3.11 -8.21
C PRO A 19 5.81 2.25 -6.97
N SER A 20 6.87 2.04 -6.18
CA SER A 20 6.77 1.24 -4.96
C SER A 20 5.82 1.86 -3.94
N ARG A 21 5.82 3.18 -3.81
CA ARG A 21 4.94 3.87 -2.86
C ARG A 21 3.49 3.81 -3.31
N VAL A 22 3.23 3.99 -4.60
CA VAL A 22 1.89 3.85 -5.16
C VAL A 22 1.38 2.42 -4.97
N ALA A 23 2.24 1.44 -5.21
CA ALA A 23 1.89 0.03 -5.03
C ALA A 23 1.55 -0.28 -3.57
N ILE A 24 2.33 0.22 -2.62
CA ILE A 24 2.07 0.04 -1.19
C ILE A 24 0.70 0.63 -0.82
N LEU A 25 0.41 1.84 -1.27
CA LEU A 25 -0.87 2.49 -0.96
C LEU A 25 -2.04 1.71 -1.55
N ASN A 26 -1.89 1.17 -2.76
CA ASN A 26 -2.93 0.36 -3.39
C ASN A 26 -3.17 -0.95 -2.63
N ILE A 27 -2.12 -1.56 -2.07
CA ILE A 27 -2.28 -2.75 -1.23
C ILE A 27 -3.10 -2.40 0.02
N LEU A 28 -2.89 -1.23 0.59
CA LEU A 28 -3.59 -0.77 1.79
C LEU A 28 -5.00 -0.25 1.49
N ARG A 29 -5.42 -0.27 0.23
CA ARG A 29 -6.71 0.26 -0.20
C ARG A 29 -7.89 -0.48 0.43
N ASP A 30 -7.75 -1.79 0.58
CA ASP A 30 -8.82 -2.65 1.12
C ASP A 30 -8.78 -2.80 2.64
N GLY A 31 -7.80 -2.20 3.30
CA GLY A 31 -7.71 -2.24 4.74
C GLY A 31 -6.29 -2.27 5.27
N GLU A 32 -6.21 -2.56 6.55
CA GLU A 32 -4.96 -2.59 7.31
C GLU A 32 -4.16 -3.85 7.01
N HIS A 33 -2.85 -3.69 6.79
CA HIS A 33 -1.95 -4.82 6.54
C HIS A 33 -0.62 -4.62 7.26
N CYS A 34 0.04 -5.74 7.58
CA CYS A 34 1.38 -5.73 8.18
C CYS A 34 2.46 -5.62 7.10
N VAL A 35 3.69 -5.29 7.53
CA VAL A 35 4.84 -5.19 6.63
C VAL A 35 5.09 -6.48 5.87
N CYS A 36 4.95 -7.62 6.54
CA CYS A 36 5.16 -8.93 5.92
C CYS A 36 4.19 -9.20 4.77
N HIS A 37 2.96 -8.72 4.88
CA HIS A 37 1.98 -8.83 3.81
C HIS A 37 2.41 -8.01 2.59
N ILE A 38 2.84 -6.78 2.81
CA ILE A 38 3.31 -5.90 1.74
C ILE A 38 4.54 -6.49 1.07
N GLU A 39 5.48 -7.00 1.86
CA GLU A 39 6.68 -7.67 1.37
C GLU A 39 6.33 -8.87 0.50
N ALA A 40 5.39 -9.68 0.94
CA ALA A 40 4.95 -10.86 0.20
C ALA A 40 4.35 -10.49 -1.15
N TYR A 41 3.57 -9.40 -1.21
CA TYR A 41 2.94 -8.95 -2.44
C TYR A 41 3.95 -8.37 -3.43
N LEU A 42 4.88 -7.54 -2.96
CA LEU A 42 5.75 -6.77 -3.83
C LEU A 42 7.10 -7.45 -4.10
N GLY A 43 7.50 -8.37 -3.23
CA GLY A 43 8.79 -9.05 -3.38
C GLY A 43 10.01 -8.20 -3.06
N TYR A 44 9.81 -6.99 -2.53
CA TYR A 44 10.92 -6.14 -2.08
C TYR A 44 11.40 -6.58 -0.70
N ARG A 45 12.65 -6.24 -0.38
CA ARG A 45 13.20 -6.51 0.94
C ARG A 45 12.45 -5.71 2.01
N GLN A 46 12.32 -6.31 3.19
CA GLN A 46 11.62 -5.68 4.32
C GLN A 46 12.21 -4.32 4.67
N ALA A 47 13.54 -4.19 4.66
CA ALA A 47 14.20 -2.91 4.96
C ALA A 47 13.79 -1.80 3.98
N TYR A 48 13.68 -2.14 2.69
CA TYR A 48 13.24 -1.19 1.68
C TYR A 48 11.79 -0.77 1.90
N ILE A 49 10.93 -1.74 2.14
CA ILE A 49 9.50 -1.48 2.38
C ILE A 49 9.31 -0.63 3.63
N SER A 50 10.03 -0.95 4.70
CA SER A 50 9.96 -0.18 5.95
C SER A 50 10.39 1.27 5.73
N GLN A 51 11.41 1.49 4.91
CA GLN A 51 11.86 2.83 4.54
C GLN A 51 10.77 3.60 3.78
N GLN A 52 10.12 2.94 2.82
CA GLN A 52 9.04 3.58 2.06
C GLN A 52 7.83 3.88 2.95
N LEU A 53 7.50 2.97 3.86
CA LEU A 53 6.42 3.18 4.82
C LEU A 53 6.70 4.36 5.74
N ALA A 54 7.96 4.52 6.17
CA ALA A 54 8.35 5.67 7.01
C ALA A 54 8.14 6.99 6.26
N ILE A 55 8.48 7.03 4.98
CA ILE A 55 8.28 8.22 4.15
C ILE A 55 6.80 8.55 4.01
N LEU A 56 5.97 7.53 3.75
CA LEU A 56 4.53 7.71 3.61
C LEU A 56 3.88 8.15 4.93
N ARG A 57 4.37 7.62 6.06
CA ARG A 57 3.89 7.99 7.38
C ARG A 57 4.24 9.46 7.69
N GLU A 58 5.46 9.87 7.40
CA GLU A 58 5.89 11.27 7.60
C GLU A 58 5.11 12.23 6.72
N ALA A 59 4.70 11.78 5.55
CA ALA A 59 3.87 12.58 4.64
C ALA A 59 2.41 12.68 5.12
N GLY A 60 2.03 11.95 6.16
CA GLY A 60 0.68 11.98 6.70
C GLY A 60 -0.33 11.17 5.92
N LEU A 61 0.11 10.23 5.09
CA LEU A 61 -0.78 9.42 4.24
C LEU A 61 -1.19 8.12 4.91
N ILE A 62 -0.35 7.57 5.76
CA ILE A 62 -0.59 6.31 6.46
C ILE A 62 -0.31 6.45 7.95
N GLN A 63 -0.84 5.52 8.70
CA GLN A 63 -0.62 5.42 10.15
C GLN A 63 -0.28 3.98 10.49
N ASP A 64 0.60 3.80 11.46
CA ASP A 64 0.96 2.49 11.97
C ASP A 64 0.24 2.19 13.28
N ARG A 65 0.05 0.89 13.53
CA ARG A 65 -0.52 0.38 14.77
C ARG A 65 0.26 -0.88 15.16
N ARG A 66 0.73 -0.90 16.39
CA ARG A 66 1.46 -2.07 16.90
C ARG A 66 0.48 -2.99 17.65
N ASP A 67 0.55 -4.26 17.33
CA ASP A 67 -0.18 -5.31 18.03
C ASP A 67 0.78 -6.47 18.31
N GLY A 68 1.30 -6.53 19.55
CA GLY A 68 2.32 -7.50 19.92
C GLY A 68 3.60 -7.28 19.12
N TRP A 69 4.02 -8.33 18.39
CA TRP A 69 5.21 -8.29 17.55
C TRP A 69 4.96 -7.75 16.16
N ASN A 70 3.70 -7.52 15.80
CA ASN A 70 3.31 -7.10 14.46
C ASN A 70 3.01 -5.61 14.42
N ILE A 71 3.40 -4.98 13.31
CA ILE A 71 3.08 -3.59 13.02
C ILE A 71 2.19 -3.57 11.80
N TYR A 72 1.01 -2.95 11.93
CA TYR A 72 0.03 -2.84 10.86
C TYR A 72 -0.02 -1.40 10.38
N TYR A 73 -0.24 -1.23 9.08
CA TYR A 73 -0.34 0.07 8.43
C TYR A 73 -1.68 0.23 7.76
N ARG A 74 -2.23 1.43 7.78
CA ARG A 74 -3.48 1.76 7.10
C ARG A 74 -3.40 3.15 6.51
N VAL A 75 -4.14 3.39 5.44
CA VAL A 75 -4.25 4.72 4.84
C VAL A 75 -5.21 5.56 5.66
N ILE A 76 -4.78 6.79 6.00
CA ILE A 76 -5.61 7.74 6.76
C ILE A 76 -6.11 8.89 5.88
N GLN A 77 -5.76 8.90 4.60
CA GLN A 77 -6.20 9.89 3.63
C GLN A 77 -6.83 9.17 2.44
N PRO A 78 -8.09 8.73 2.58
CA PRO A 78 -8.73 7.92 1.52
C PRO A 78 -8.92 8.68 0.20
N GLN A 79 -8.86 10.00 0.22
CA GLN A 79 -8.92 10.81 -1.00
C GLN A 79 -7.81 10.46 -2.00
N ILE A 80 -6.72 9.86 -1.53
CA ILE A 80 -5.61 9.46 -2.39
C ILE A 80 -6.05 8.43 -3.43
N PHE A 81 -7.02 7.61 -3.10
CA PHE A 81 -7.54 6.60 -4.03
C PHE A 81 -8.38 7.23 -5.13
N ILE A 82 -9.05 8.34 -4.85
CA ILE A 82 -9.73 9.14 -5.88
C ILE A 82 -8.69 9.68 -6.86
N LEU A 83 -7.57 10.16 -6.34
CA LEU A 83 -6.47 10.64 -7.17
C LEU A 83 -5.90 9.52 -8.04
N PHE A 84 -5.69 8.34 -7.47
CA PHE A 84 -5.18 7.18 -8.21
C PHE A 84 -6.14 6.75 -9.31
N ASP A 85 -7.42 6.72 -9.03
CA ASP A 85 -8.43 6.35 -10.02
C ASP A 85 -8.50 7.38 -11.14
N ALA A 86 -8.38 8.67 -10.81
CA ALA A 86 -8.32 9.73 -11.81
C ALA A 86 -7.07 9.61 -12.68
N ALA A 87 -5.92 9.30 -12.07
CA ALA A 87 -4.67 9.11 -12.81
C ALA A 87 -4.76 7.91 -13.75
N ALA A 88 -5.35 6.82 -13.30
CA ALA A 88 -5.58 5.64 -14.15
C ALA A 88 -6.47 5.98 -15.33
N ALA A 89 -7.52 6.76 -15.12
CA ALA A 89 -8.43 7.20 -16.19
C ALA A 89 -7.71 8.04 -17.25
N ILE A 90 -6.74 8.87 -16.83
CA ILE A 90 -5.96 9.70 -17.75
C ILE A 90 -5.19 8.84 -18.76
N TYR A 91 -4.61 7.75 -18.30
CA TYR A 91 -3.82 6.85 -19.13
C TYR A 91 -4.64 5.76 -19.82
N GLY A 92 -5.95 5.70 -19.57
CA GLY A 92 -6.81 4.67 -20.14
C GLY A 92 -6.39 3.28 -19.70
N GLY A 93 -5.80 3.16 -18.53
CA GLY A 93 -5.19 1.95 -18.05
C GLY A 93 -6.19 0.85 -17.79
N GLU A 94 -5.93 -0.31 -18.36
CA GLU A 94 -6.54 -1.52 -17.88
C GLU A 94 -6.10 -1.75 -16.44
N ASP A 95 -6.96 -2.41 -15.72
CA ASP A 95 -6.77 -2.68 -14.31
C ASP A 95 -5.56 -3.60 -14.11
N ASP A 96 -4.38 -3.00 -14.02
CA ASP A 96 -3.19 -3.71 -13.57
C ASP A 96 -3.33 -3.95 -12.06
N THR A 97 -4.34 -4.73 -11.72
CA THR A 97 -4.41 -5.25 -10.37
C THR A 97 -3.12 -6.02 -10.14
N ILE A 98 -2.37 -5.58 -9.15
CA ILE A 98 -1.17 -6.29 -8.73
C ILE A 98 -1.63 -7.67 -8.30
N ALA A 99 -1.47 -8.63 -9.19
CA ALA A 99 -1.82 -10.01 -8.86
C ALA A 99 -0.93 -10.47 -7.71
N PRO A 100 -1.50 -11.04 -6.66
CA PRO A 100 -0.67 -11.56 -5.57
C PRO A 100 0.29 -12.60 -6.10
N SER A 101 1.56 -12.47 -5.72
CA SER A 101 2.55 -13.45 -6.06
C SER A 101 2.16 -14.80 -5.46
N PRO A 102 2.24 -15.91 -6.23
CA PRO A 102 1.95 -17.23 -5.68
C PRO A 102 2.85 -17.64 -4.50
N ARG A 103 3.93 -16.91 -4.28
CA ARG A 103 4.85 -17.17 -3.17
C ARG A 103 4.49 -16.42 -1.88
N SER A 104 3.40 -15.71 -1.87
CA SER A 104 3.12 -14.71 -0.85
C SER A 104 2.22 -15.23 0.25
N ILE A 105 2.69 -16.23 0.99
CA ILE A 105 2.02 -16.59 2.24
C ILE A 105 2.63 -15.75 3.34
N CYS A 106 1.87 -14.77 3.81
CA CYS A 106 2.29 -13.96 4.94
C CYS A 106 2.04 -14.75 6.24
N PRO A 107 3.07 -14.95 7.07
CA PRO A 107 2.91 -15.77 8.28
C PRO A 107 2.23 -15.06 9.45
N CYS A 108 1.88 -13.77 9.33
CA CYS A 108 1.25 -13.07 10.45
C CYS A 108 -0.17 -13.60 10.69
N PRO A 109 -0.67 -13.56 11.95
CA PRO A 109 -1.98 -14.13 12.27
C PRO A 109 -3.13 -13.49 11.50
N HIS A 110 -3.03 -12.19 11.18
CA HIS A 110 -4.05 -11.47 10.44
C HIS A 110 -4.15 -11.96 8.99
N CYS A 111 -3.01 -12.11 8.33
CA CYS A 111 -2.95 -12.53 6.93
C CYS A 111 -3.19 -14.03 6.79
N ALA A 112 -2.67 -14.84 7.71
CA ALA A 112 -2.83 -16.28 7.68
C ALA A 112 -4.31 -16.70 7.69
N GLY A 113 -5.14 -16.00 8.45
CA GLY A 113 -6.58 -16.26 8.49
C GLY A 113 -7.28 -15.98 7.18
N LYS A 114 -6.92 -14.91 6.49
CA LYS A 114 -7.50 -14.53 5.21
C LYS A 114 -7.05 -15.46 4.09
N GLU A 115 -5.77 -15.78 4.06
CA GLU A 115 -5.19 -16.61 3.00
C GLU A 115 -5.75 -18.02 3.01
N ARG A 116 -6.03 -18.56 4.18
CA ARG A 116 -6.66 -19.89 4.28
C ARG A 116 -8.03 -19.93 3.60
N LYS A 117 -8.79 -18.84 3.72
CA LYS A 117 -10.08 -18.75 3.05
C LYS A 117 -9.93 -18.67 1.55
N ASP A 118 -8.97 -17.88 1.10
CA ASP A 118 -8.71 -17.69 -0.33
C ASP A 118 -8.18 -18.98 -0.96
N ILE A 119 -7.28 -19.68 -0.29
CA ILE A 119 -6.75 -20.97 -0.77
C ILE A 119 -7.89 -22.00 -0.87
N THR A 120 -8.79 -22.03 0.09
CA THR A 120 -9.93 -22.93 0.07
C THR A 120 -10.85 -22.65 -1.11
N LEU A 121 -11.05 -21.38 -1.45
CA LEU A 121 -11.86 -20.97 -2.60
C LEU A 121 -11.20 -21.33 -3.92
N VAL A 122 -9.88 -21.21 -4.00
CA VAL A 122 -9.12 -21.48 -5.22
C VAL A 122 -9.05 -22.99 -5.51
N GLN A 123 -9.09 -23.83 -4.50
CA GLN A 123 -9.03 -25.27 -4.64
C GLN A 123 -10.37 -25.89 -5.07
N LYS A 124 -11.40 -25.11 -5.14
CA LYS A 124 -12.70 -25.53 -5.64
C LYS A 124 -12.84 -25.18 -7.12
#